data_cee3a01acb89a2efec07bf3ab48cd1ff
#
_entry.id   cee3a01acb89a2efec07bf3ab48cd1ff
#
_cell.length_a   1.000
_cell.length_b   1.000
_cell.length_c   1.000
_cell.angle_alpha   90.00
_cell.angle_beta   90.00
_cell.angle_gamma   90.00
#
_symmetry.space_group_name_H-M   'P 1'
#
loop_
_entity.id
_entity.type
_entity.pdbx_description
1 polymer ?
#
loop_
_entity_poly.entity_id
_entity_poly.type
_entity_poly.pdbx_seq_one_letter_code
_entity_poly.pdbx_strand_id
1 'polypeptide(L)'
;MRSNEAAQVVRDAESGVHESPWLFSLLIAPDAVISLGLVGGALTFLLRNEGVDPGRAASISALIALPHAIYFLWGPITDFWMRRRTWLIVAAAVATATLLAAFQQRTLATGWAISLLFASACVGVIVPAACGGMMGTLRSEVDRRRASSAYQSGSLAIGAVAVFLLVSFGSRFSLGRLGWMVAAMILLPSLFALAAPAQSMISEHTPRETAARIWSEFKSTFWRWEALPYAILVASPCSSGAMIGLLPELARDYGVNGAQVAWVNGLVGALLETAGALSASLIPVRVRAPIAFMVAGVVNAATLALLSLGPQRPVIYFASTVLYLFTIGAGYALFTGVALEFLGGSGKSGSSRYAIINSLGNIPVVYMTWLDGRGYAHWGPRGMPAADALVSAVSIALLLAHFAFSRRGKTGSRSSQ
;
A
#
# COMPACT_ATOMS: atom_id res chain seq x y z
N MET A 1 45.10 15.36 19.05
CA MET A 1 43.69 15.34 18.64
C MET A 1 43.41 14.34 17.52
N ARG A 2 44.16 14.26 16.43
CA ARG A 2 43.92 13.32 15.31
C ARG A 2 43.99 11.83 15.61
N SER A 3 44.78 11.37 16.64
CA SER A 3 44.87 9.96 17.00
C SER A 3 43.64 9.42 17.74
N ASN A 4 42.94 10.25 18.49
CA ASN A 4 41.71 9.85 19.18
C ASN A 4 40.48 9.74 18.24
N GLU A 5 40.41 10.58 17.21
CA GLU A 5 39.36 10.49 16.17
C GLU A 5 39.54 9.22 15.33
N ALA A 6 40.78 8.88 14.95
CA ALA A 6 41.07 7.63 14.24
C ALA A 6 40.74 6.37 15.08
N ALA A 7 41.05 6.40 16.39
CA ALA A 7 40.71 5.30 17.30
C ALA A 7 39.19 5.22 17.57
N GLN A 8 38.49 6.32 17.51
CA GLN A 8 37.02 6.34 17.65
C GLN A 8 36.33 5.81 16.38
N VAL A 9 36.83 6.21 15.21
CA VAL A 9 36.37 5.67 13.91
C VAL A 9 36.62 4.17 13.79
N VAL A 10 37.74 3.65 14.33
CA VAL A 10 38.04 2.21 14.35
C VAL A 10 37.15 1.47 15.36
N ARG A 11 36.90 2.04 16.54
CA ARG A 11 35.96 1.45 17.52
C ARG A 11 34.51 1.47 17.02
N ASP A 12 34.10 2.53 16.32
CA ASP A 12 32.77 2.60 15.69
C ASP A 12 32.67 1.64 14.49
N ALA A 13 33.79 1.28 13.87
CA ALA A 13 33.84 0.26 12.81
C ALA A 13 33.81 -1.18 13.38
N GLU A 14 34.37 -1.41 14.58
CA GLU A 14 34.37 -2.72 15.25
C GLU A 14 33.09 -2.98 16.07
N SER A 15 32.39 -1.96 16.50
CA SER A 15 31.05 -2.06 17.08
C SER A 15 29.95 -2.25 16.03
N GLY A 16 30.30 -2.63 14.81
CA GLY A 16 29.38 -3.01 13.76
C GLY A 16 28.49 -4.17 14.22
N VAL A 17 27.44 -3.84 14.96
CA VAL A 17 26.25 -4.67 15.02
C VAL A 17 25.87 -4.88 13.56
N HIS A 18 26.05 -6.07 13.05
CA HIS A 18 25.62 -6.46 11.71
C HIS A 18 24.14 -6.14 11.65
N GLU A 19 23.81 -5.00 11.05
CA GLU A 19 22.43 -4.59 10.83
C GLU A 19 21.81 -5.65 9.92
N SER A 20 21.07 -6.59 10.52
CA SER A 20 20.44 -7.65 9.73
C SER A 20 19.35 -7.01 8.87
N PRO A 21 19.50 -6.95 7.54
CA PRO A 21 18.49 -6.38 6.64
C PRO A 21 17.13 -7.05 6.81
N TRP A 22 17.10 -8.31 7.27
CA TRP A 22 15.87 -9.07 7.51
C TRP A 22 15.01 -8.53 8.66
N LEU A 23 15.61 -7.72 9.55
CA LEU A 23 14.88 -7.09 10.64
C LEU A 23 13.71 -6.24 10.11
N PHE A 24 13.87 -5.61 8.94
CA PHE A 24 12.85 -4.76 8.34
C PHE A 24 11.57 -5.51 7.96
N SER A 25 11.64 -6.84 7.77
CA SER A 25 10.44 -7.66 7.55
C SER A 25 9.51 -7.71 8.78
N LEU A 26 10.06 -7.57 9.98
CA LEU A 26 9.30 -7.53 11.23
C LEU A 26 8.96 -6.09 11.64
N LEU A 27 9.85 -5.14 11.36
CA LEU A 27 9.62 -3.73 11.73
C LEU A 27 8.42 -3.12 11.01
N ILE A 28 8.08 -3.58 9.82
CA ILE A 28 6.91 -3.12 9.06
C ILE A 28 5.57 -3.71 9.57
N ALA A 29 5.63 -4.73 10.42
CA ALA A 29 4.43 -5.45 10.86
C ALA A 29 3.29 -4.56 11.38
N PRO A 30 3.52 -3.51 12.20
CA PRO A 30 2.44 -2.65 12.66
C PRO A 30 1.63 -2.04 11.51
N ASP A 31 2.31 -1.52 10.50
CA ASP A 31 1.64 -0.97 9.33
C ASP A 31 1.00 -2.07 8.47
N ALA A 32 1.70 -3.17 8.22
CA ALA A 32 1.19 -4.28 7.43
C ALA A 32 -0.11 -4.87 7.99
N VAL A 33 -0.19 -5.02 9.33
CA VAL A 33 -1.40 -5.51 10.00
C VAL A 33 -2.55 -4.52 9.88
N ILE A 34 -2.28 -3.22 10.02
CA ILE A 34 -3.33 -2.18 9.94
C ILE A 34 -3.74 -1.95 8.48
N SER A 35 -2.79 -1.68 7.59
CA SER A 35 -3.08 -1.25 6.23
C SER A 35 -3.51 -2.38 5.32
N LEU A 36 -2.70 -3.44 5.21
CA LEU A 36 -2.99 -4.57 4.34
C LEU A 36 -3.91 -5.59 5.00
N GLY A 37 -3.64 -5.90 6.28
CA GLY A 37 -4.38 -6.92 7.01
C GLY A 37 -5.81 -6.49 7.34
N LEU A 38 -5.96 -5.43 8.11
CA LEU A 38 -7.26 -4.97 8.58
C LEU A 38 -7.98 -4.17 7.50
N VAL A 39 -7.46 -3.00 7.14
CA VAL A 39 -8.17 -2.04 6.26
C VAL A 39 -8.26 -2.56 4.83
N GLY A 40 -7.16 -3.06 4.30
CA GLY A 40 -7.07 -3.53 2.92
C GLY A 40 -7.65 -4.93 2.68
N GLY A 41 -7.89 -5.74 3.73
CA GLY A 41 -8.29 -7.12 3.52
C GLY A 41 -9.45 -7.66 4.37
N ALA A 42 -9.64 -7.19 5.59
CA ALA A 42 -10.60 -7.81 6.50
C ALA A 42 -11.72 -6.90 7.01
N LEU A 43 -11.54 -5.57 7.00
CA LEU A 43 -12.47 -4.64 7.65
C LEU A 43 -13.88 -4.70 7.06
N THR A 44 -14.00 -4.69 5.75
CA THR A 44 -15.30 -4.78 5.07
C THR A 44 -16.02 -6.09 5.39
N PHE A 45 -15.28 -7.20 5.43
CA PHE A 45 -15.81 -8.50 5.85
C PHE A 45 -16.31 -8.48 7.31
N LEU A 46 -15.56 -7.88 8.24
CA LEU A 46 -15.96 -7.76 9.65
C LEU A 46 -17.21 -6.89 9.79
N LEU A 47 -17.25 -5.72 9.13
CA LEU A 47 -18.42 -4.84 9.11
C LEU A 47 -19.66 -5.54 8.54
N ARG A 48 -19.50 -6.34 7.49
CA ARG A 48 -20.58 -7.12 6.92
C ARG A 48 -21.09 -8.21 7.86
N ASN A 49 -20.21 -8.82 8.65
CA ASN A 49 -20.59 -9.76 9.70
C ASN A 49 -21.47 -9.11 10.78
N GLU A 50 -21.29 -7.81 11.01
CA GLU A 50 -22.12 -7.01 11.91
C GLU A 50 -23.44 -6.53 11.26
N GLY A 51 -23.71 -6.87 9.99
CA GLY A 51 -24.91 -6.48 9.26
C GLY A 51 -24.85 -5.12 8.60
N VAL A 52 -23.65 -4.52 8.49
CA VAL A 52 -23.46 -3.24 7.79
C VAL A 52 -23.66 -3.44 6.30
N ASP A 53 -24.34 -2.49 5.65
CA ASP A 53 -24.50 -2.48 4.20
C ASP A 53 -23.14 -2.41 3.49
N PRO A 54 -22.94 -3.18 2.40
CA PRO A 54 -21.69 -3.22 1.66
C PRO A 54 -21.18 -1.86 1.19
N GLY A 55 -22.07 -1.00 0.67
CA GLY A 55 -21.70 0.34 0.23
C GLY A 55 -21.19 1.21 1.38
N ARG A 56 -21.80 1.07 2.58
CA ARG A 56 -21.34 1.75 3.79
C ARG A 56 -20.03 1.16 4.31
N ALA A 57 -19.86 -0.16 4.27
CA ALA A 57 -18.63 -0.83 4.68
C ALA A 57 -17.44 -0.38 3.80
N ALA A 58 -17.63 -0.32 2.48
CA ALA A 58 -16.64 0.20 1.55
C ALA A 58 -16.29 1.68 1.81
N SER A 59 -17.30 2.51 2.09
CA SER A 59 -17.09 3.94 2.42
C SER A 59 -16.30 4.12 3.72
N ILE A 60 -16.54 3.31 4.73
CA ILE A 60 -15.78 3.30 6.00
C ILE A 60 -14.33 2.87 5.71
N SER A 61 -14.12 1.81 4.94
CA SER A 61 -12.79 1.32 4.59
C SER A 61 -12.00 2.37 3.81
N ALA A 62 -12.62 3.02 2.81
CA ALA A 62 -12.01 4.10 2.04
C ALA A 62 -11.60 5.29 2.92
N LEU A 63 -12.43 5.68 3.88
CA LEU A 63 -12.11 6.74 4.84
C LEU A 63 -10.87 6.39 5.68
N ILE A 64 -10.83 5.15 6.21
CA ILE A 64 -9.73 4.71 7.06
C ILE A 64 -8.43 4.51 6.26
N ALA A 65 -8.52 4.22 4.97
CA ALA A 65 -7.36 4.12 4.06
C ALA A 65 -6.76 5.49 3.66
N LEU A 66 -7.49 6.60 3.84
CA LEU A 66 -7.07 7.93 3.40
C LEU A 66 -5.68 8.38 3.90
N PRO A 67 -5.25 8.12 5.17
CA PRO A 67 -3.91 8.48 5.63
C PRO A 67 -2.78 7.90 4.77
N HIS A 68 -2.97 6.72 4.18
CA HIS A 68 -1.98 6.10 3.30
C HIS A 68 -1.85 6.81 1.94
N ALA A 69 -2.92 7.45 1.47
CA ALA A 69 -2.89 8.25 0.23
C ALA A 69 -2.06 9.53 0.38
N ILE A 70 -1.89 10.03 1.60
CA ILE A 70 -1.17 11.27 1.89
C ILE A 70 0.03 11.03 2.82
N TYR A 71 0.55 9.79 2.85
CA TYR A 71 1.59 9.42 3.81
C TYR A 71 2.90 10.22 3.65
N PHE A 72 3.15 10.82 2.49
CA PHE A 72 4.31 11.68 2.28
C PHE A 72 4.36 12.89 3.23
N LEU A 73 3.22 13.27 3.81
CA LEU A 73 3.15 14.32 4.84
C LEU A 73 3.69 13.83 6.20
N TRP A 74 3.64 12.53 6.46
CA TRP A 74 4.10 11.92 7.71
C TRP A 74 5.60 11.65 7.73
N GLY A 75 6.19 11.40 6.54
CA GLY A 75 7.62 11.10 6.43
C GLY A 75 8.52 12.05 7.22
N PRO A 76 8.37 13.36 7.06
CA PRO A 76 9.20 14.35 7.77
C PRO A 76 9.07 14.33 9.28
N ILE A 77 7.93 13.89 9.83
CA ILE A 77 7.71 13.85 11.30
C ILE A 77 8.75 12.94 11.96
N THR A 78 9.15 11.86 11.29
CA THR A 78 10.10 10.88 11.82
C THR A 78 11.54 11.39 11.91
N ASP A 79 11.82 12.55 11.29
CA ASP A 79 13.15 13.18 11.32
C ASP A 79 13.30 14.19 12.47
N PHE A 80 12.22 14.48 13.23
CA PHE A 80 12.20 15.45 14.32
C PHE A 80 11.96 14.80 15.67
N TRP A 81 12.40 15.44 16.75
CA TRP A 81 12.15 15.20 18.17
C TRP A 81 12.64 13.87 18.72
N MET A 82 12.50 12.77 18.01
CA MET A 82 12.87 11.45 18.52
C MET A 82 13.64 10.64 17.46
N ARG A 83 14.37 9.62 17.91
CA ARG A 83 15.01 8.65 17.02
C ARG A 83 13.95 7.87 16.25
N ARG A 84 14.20 7.52 14.99
CA ARG A 84 13.24 6.80 14.13
C ARG A 84 12.72 5.50 14.76
N ARG A 85 13.60 4.75 15.44
CA ARG A 85 13.15 3.54 16.15
C ARG A 85 12.18 3.87 17.31
N THR A 86 12.37 4.99 18.01
CA THR A 86 11.45 5.45 19.07
C THR A 86 10.11 5.85 18.46
N TRP A 87 10.13 6.55 17.33
CA TRP A 87 8.91 6.84 16.56
C TRP A 87 8.16 5.58 16.19
N LEU A 88 8.85 4.53 15.69
CA LEU A 88 8.24 3.25 15.35
C LEU A 88 7.56 2.61 16.55
N ILE A 89 8.24 2.52 17.70
CA ILE A 89 7.69 1.90 18.92
C ILE A 89 6.50 2.69 19.44
N VAL A 90 6.61 4.02 19.52
CA VAL A 90 5.52 4.90 19.99
C VAL A 90 4.34 4.80 19.02
N ALA A 91 4.57 4.85 17.72
CA ALA A 91 3.52 4.70 16.71
C ALA A 91 2.82 3.35 16.83
N ALA A 92 3.56 2.26 16.94
CA ALA A 92 3.00 0.91 17.13
C ALA A 92 2.16 0.83 18.41
N ALA A 93 2.65 1.39 19.53
CA ALA A 93 1.92 1.39 20.81
C ALA A 93 0.64 2.22 20.74
N VAL A 94 0.70 3.43 20.21
CA VAL A 94 -0.48 4.33 20.09
C VAL A 94 -1.49 3.76 19.10
N ALA A 95 -1.03 3.27 17.94
CA ALA A 95 -1.90 2.63 16.96
C ALA A 95 -2.59 1.39 17.54
N THR A 96 -1.87 0.59 18.33
CA THR A 96 -2.46 -0.55 19.04
C THR A 96 -3.49 -0.14 20.05
N ALA A 97 -3.21 0.88 20.86
CA ALA A 97 -4.14 1.37 21.89
C ALA A 97 -5.44 1.90 21.28
N THR A 98 -5.35 2.70 20.22
CA THR A 98 -6.53 3.22 19.49
C THR A 98 -7.31 2.11 18.81
N LEU A 99 -6.63 1.13 18.23
CA LEU A 99 -7.24 -0.03 17.60
C LEU A 99 -7.94 -0.92 18.63
N LEU A 100 -7.28 -1.23 19.76
CA LEU A 100 -7.91 -1.97 20.86
C LEU A 100 -9.17 -1.25 21.35
N ALA A 101 -9.11 0.06 21.54
CA ALA A 101 -10.27 0.85 21.94
C ALA A 101 -11.42 0.78 20.92
N ALA A 102 -11.11 0.74 19.61
CA ALA A 102 -12.10 0.53 18.56
C ALA A 102 -12.75 -0.85 18.65
N PHE A 103 -11.96 -1.91 18.85
CA PHE A 103 -12.43 -3.28 18.94
C PHE A 103 -13.14 -3.60 20.27
N GLN A 104 -13.05 -2.76 21.29
CA GLN A 104 -13.85 -2.86 22.52
C GLN A 104 -15.24 -2.24 22.38
N GLN A 105 -15.54 -1.58 21.25
CA GLN A 105 -16.89 -1.08 20.99
C GLN A 105 -17.84 -2.24 20.66
N ARG A 106 -19.15 -1.99 20.80
CA ARG A 106 -20.17 -2.99 20.46
C ARG A 106 -20.20 -3.33 18.98
N THR A 107 -19.82 -2.39 18.13
CA THR A 107 -19.74 -2.52 16.67
C THR A 107 -18.68 -1.59 16.10
N LEU A 108 -17.99 -2.02 15.06
CA LEU A 108 -17.00 -1.21 14.34
C LEU A 108 -17.63 -0.09 13.50
N ALA A 109 -18.95 -0.14 13.27
CA ALA A 109 -19.68 0.83 12.46
C ALA A 109 -20.09 2.10 13.22
N THR A 110 -19.80 2.22 14.51
CA THR A 110 -20.06 3.46 15.28
C THR A 110 -19.10 4.57 14.86
N GLY A 111 -19.55 5.82 14.88
CA GLY A 111 -18.69 6.97 14.57
C GLY A 111 -17.43 7.02 15.44
N TRP A 112 -17.54 6.64 16.70
CA TRP A 112 -16.40 6.58 17.62
C TRP A 112 -15.40 5.47 17.22
N ALA A 113 -15.86 4.26 16.90
CA ALA A 113 -14.99 3.18 16.45
C ALA A 113 -14.28 3.55 15.14
N ILE A 114 -15.00 4.14 14.17
CA ILE A 114 -14.44 4.63 12.92
C ILE A 114 -13.36 5.69 13.16
N SER A 115 -13.60 6.64 14.08
CA SER A 115 -12.61 7.66 14.43
C SER A 115 -11.35 7.05 15.05
N LEU A 116 -11.49 6.04 15.90
CA LEU A 116 -10.37 5.32 16.50
C LEU A 116 -9.58 4.49 15.48
N LEU A 117 -10.27 3.83 14.55
CA LEU A 117 -9.63 3.11 13.43
C LEU A 117 -8.89 4.08 12.51
N PHE A 118 -9.49 5.22 12.20
CA PHE A 118 -8.85 6.28 11.41
C PHE A 118 -7.60 6.83 12.13
N ALA A 119 -7.69 7.09 13.44
CA ALA A 119 -6.55 7.53 14.24
C ALA A 119 -5.44 6.46 14.26
N SER A 120 -5.80 5.17 14.38
CA SER A 120 -4.85 4.07 14.29
C SER A 120 -4.14 4.05 12.93
N ALA A 121 -4.86 4.25 11.83
CA ALA A 121 -4.28 4.36 10.49
C ALA A 121 -3.36 5.58 10.35
N CYS A 122 -3.77 6.75 10.84
CA CYS A 122 -2.93 7.96 10.84
C CYS A 122 -1.59 7.76 11.57
N VAL A 123 -1.62 7.07 12.69
CA VAL A 123 -0.40 6.80 13.47
C VAL A 123 0.39 5.64 12.86
N GLY A 124 -0.30 4.62 12.34
CA GLY A 124 0.30 3.47 11.65
C GLY A 124 1.22 3.87 10.50
N VAL A 125 0.85 4.89 9.73
CA VAL A 125 1.63 5.42 8.61
C VAL A 125 3.01 5.98 9.01
N ILE A 126 3.23 6.29 10.29
CA ILE A 126 4.55 6.70 10.80
C ILE A 126 5.55 5.53 10.73
N VAL A 127 5.08 4.29 10.85
CA VAL A 127 5.93 3.08 10.82
C VAL A 127 6.68 2.93 9.50
N PRO A 128 6.01 2.90 8.32
CA PRO A 128 6.71 2.82 7.03
C PRO A 128 7.64 4.03 6.80
N ALA A 129 7.28 5.23 7.26
CA ALA A 129 8.14 6.40 7.18
C ALA A 129 9.43 6.21 8.01
N ALA A 130 9.30 5.73 9.25
CA ALA A 130 10.45 5.42 10.11
C ALA A 130 11.34 4.31 9.52
N CYS A 131 10.73 3.22 9.02
CA CYS A 131 11.45 2.13 8.35
C CYS A 131 12.21 2.62 7.12
N GLY A 132 11.56 3.41 6.25
CA GLY A 132 12.19 3.99 5.07
C GLY A 132 13.39 4.87 5.41
N GLY A 133 13.23 5.70 6.46
CA GLY A 133 14.32 6.51 6.97
C GLY A 133 15.49 5.68 7.53
N MET A 134 15.21 4.60 8.27
CA MET A 134 16.25 3.69 8.77
C MET A 134 16.96 2.93 7.63
N MET A 135 16.22 2.43 6.64
CA MET A 135 16.81 1.78 5.45
C MET A 135 17.73 2.73 4.67
N GLY A 136 17.34 4.01 4.56
CA GLY A 136 18.13 5.03 3.86
C GLY A 136 19.51 5.29 4.49
N THR A 137 19.70 4.99 5.78
CA THR A 137 20.99 5.18 6.48
C THR A 137 21.91 3.97 6.41
N LEU A 138 21.48 2.84 5.87
CA LEU A 138 22.34 1.67 5.65
C LEU A 138 23.50 2.02 4.72
N ARG A 139 24.72 1.68 5.11
CA ARG A 139 25.96 2.08 4.41
C ARG A 139 26.08 1.41 3.04
N SER A 140 25.79 0.13 2.96
CA SER A 140 25.94 -0.67 1.75
C SER A 140 24.68 -0.58 0.87
N GLU A 141 24.87 -0.41 -0.44
CA GLU A 141 23.77 -0.49 -1.41
C GLU A 141 23.13 -1.88 -1.44
N VAL A 142 23.96 -2.93 -1.24
CA VAL A 142 23.48 -4.32 -1.15
C VAL A 142 22.56 -4.49 0.05
N ASP A 143 22.94 -3.94 1.22
CA ASP A 143 22.11 -4.04 2.43
C ASP A 143 20.84 -3.23 2.31
N ARG A 144 20.88 -2.06 1.67
CA ARG A 144 19.67 -1.27 1.34
C ARG A 144 18.70 -2.05 0.45
N ARG A 145 19.19 -2.73 -0.58
CA ARG A 145 18.37 -3.57 -1.46
C ARG A 145 17.79 -4.77 -0.72
N ARG A 146 18.59 -5.44 0.13
CA ARG A 146 18.14 -6.56 0.97
C ARG A 146 17.09 -6.11 1.98
N ALA A 147 17.30 -4.96 2.64
CA ALA A 147 16.35 -4.39 3.59
C ALA A 147 15.03 -4.00 2.90
N SER A 148 15.08 -3.40 1.72
CA SER A 148 13.89 -3.08 0.93
C SER A 148 13.11 -4.33 0.53
N SER A 149 13.82 -5.38 0.09
CA SER A 149 13.18 -6.66 -0.25
C SER A 149 12.57 -7.33 0.98
N ALA A 150 13.28 -7.35 2.11
CA ALA A 150 12.77 -7.88 3.38
C ALA A 150 11.55 -7.11 3.87
N TYR A 151 11.58 -5.77 3.80
CA TYR A 151 10.46 -4.88 4.11
C TYR A 151 9.21 -5.22 3.31
N GLN A 152 9.32 -5.32 1.99
CA GLN A 152 8.18 -5.63 1.12
C GLN A 152 7.65 -7.05 1.36
N SER A 153 8.54 -8.04 1.44
CA SER A 153 8.15 -9.43 1.72
C SER A 153 7.47 -9.56 3.08
N GLY A 154 8.00 -8.88 4.11
CA GLY A 154 7.39 -8.84 5.45
C GLY A 154 6.02 -8.18 5.45
N SER A 155 5.87 -7.05 4.74
CA SER A 155 4.60 -6.34 4.61
C SER A 155 3.52 -7.24 4.01
N LEU A 156 3.79 -7.87 2.88
CA LEU A 156 2.85 -8.77 2.21
C LEU A 156 2.52 -10.01 3.05
N ALA A 157 3.55 -10.68 3.58
CA ALA A 157 3.35 -11.91 4.36
C ALA A 157 2.57 -11.66 5.65
N ILE A 158 2.92 -10.62 6.41
CA ILE A 158 2.23 -10.29 7.67
C ILE A 158 0.82 -9.77 7.41
N GLY A 159 0.64 -8.95 6.38
CA GLY A 159 -0.68 -8.51 5.93
C GLY A 159 -1.60 -9.69 5.59
N ALA A 160 -1.09 -10.64 4.80
CA ALA A 160 -1.85 -11.84 4.43
C ALA A 160 -2.20 -12.73 5.63
N VAL A 161 -1.26 -12.92 6.56
CA VAL A 161 -1.52 -13.64 7.82
C VAL A 161 -2.60 -12.92 8.63
N ALA A 162 -2.57 -11.59 8.69
CA ALA A 162 -3.57 -10.80 9.39
C ALA A 162 -4.96 -10.97 8.74
N VAL A 163 -5.07 -10.88 7.41
CA VAL A 163 -6.33 -11.17 6.69
C VAL A 163 -6.83 -12.56 7.01
N PHE A 164 -5.96 -13.59 6.87
CA PHE A 164 -6.31 -14.97 7.14
C PHE A 164 -6.88 -15.15 8.56
N LEU A 165 -6.21 -14.62 9.57
CA LEU A 165 -6.64 -14.74 10.96
C LEU A 165 -7.94 -13.98 11.23
N LEU A 166 -8.03 -12.71 10.78
CA LEU A 166 -9.20 -11.87 11.01
C LEU A 166 -10.45 -12.42 10.33
N VAL A 167 -10.34 -12.93 9.10
CA VAL A 167 -11.46 -13.52 8.39
C VAL A 167 -11.83 -14.89 8.97
N SER A 168 -10.85 -15.74 9.30
CA SER A 168 -11.08 -17.07 9.89
C SER A 168 -11.78 -17.01 11.26
N PHE A 169 -11.40 -16.04 12.08
CA PHE A 169 -11.93 -15.89 13.44
C PHE A 169 -13.00 -14.81 13.57
N GLY A 170 -13.23 -14.00 12.51
CA GLY A 170 -14.16 -12.88 12.51
C GLY A 170 -15.62 -13.22 12.83
N SER A 171 -16.06 -14.44 12.52
CA SER A 171 -17.39 -14.95 12.89
C SER A 171 -17.42 -15.77 14.17
N ARG A 172 -16.26 -16.15 14.72
CA ARG A 172 -16.14 -17.04 15.88
C ARG A 172 -15.78 -16.32 17.17
N PHE A 173 -15.03 -15.25 17.08
CA PHE A 173 -14.55 -14.48 18.23
C PHE A 173 -15.34 -13.18 18.38
N SER A 174 -15.47 -12.73 19.64
CA SER A 174 -15.95 -11.38 19.90
C SER A 174 -14.96 -10.34 19.38
N LEU A 175 -15.44 -9.15 19.06
CA LEU A 175 -14.60 -8.04 18.60
C LEU A 175 -13.41 -7.78 19.56
N GLY A 176 -13.66 -7.80 20.87
CA GLY A 176 -12.57 -7.62 21.84
C GLY A 176 -11.47 -8.66 21.75
N ARG A 177 -11.80 -9.95 21.47
CA ARG A 177 -10.77 -10.99 21.25
C ARG A 177 -10.00 -10.77 19.95
N LEU A 178 -10.70 -10.38 18.89
CA LEU A 178 -10.05 -10.00 17.63
C LEU A 178 -9.11 -8.82 17.83
N GLY A 179 -9.52 -7.81 18.60
CA GLY A 179 -8.68 -6.66 18.95
C GLY A 179 -7.39 -7.08 19.65
N TRP A 180 -7.44 -7.99 20.62
CA TRP A 180 -6.24 -8.52 21.28
C TRP A 180 -5.34 -9.31 20.36
N MET A 181 -5.91 -10.08 19.44
CA MET A 181 -5.16 -10.81 18.41
C MET A 181 -4.40 -9.83 17.50
N VAL A 182 -5.07 -8.78 17.01
CA VAL A 182 -4.41 -7.73 16.19
C VAL A 182 -3.36 -6.98 16.99
N ALA A 183 -3.64 -6.66 18.26
CA ALA A 183 -2.68 -6.02 19.16
C ALA A 183 -1.39 -6.85 19.31
N ALA A 184 -1.51 -8.16 19.49
CA ALA A 184 -0.36 -9.04 19.56
C ALA A 184 0.44 -9.06 18.25
N MET A 185 -0.25 -9.09 17.10
CA MET A 185 0.40 -9.04 15.78
C MET A 185 1.13 -7.72 15.50
N ILE A 186 0.72 -6.63 16.13
CA ILE A 186 1.40 -5.34 16.03
C ILE A 186 2.56 -5.26 17.02
N LEU A 187 2.28 -5.51 18.31
CA LEU A 187 3.25 -5.25 19.38
C LEU A 187 4.41 -6.24 19.41
N LEU A 188 4.17 -7.55 19.20
CA LEU A 188 5.23 -8.55 19.31
C LEU A 188 6.34 -8.30 18.27
N PRO A 189 6.03 -8.09 16.97
CA PRO A 189 7.07 -7.75 16.01
C PRO A 189 7.72 -6.38 16.27
N SER A 190 6.97 -5.39 16.78
CA SER A 190 7.52 -4.06 17.04
C SER A 190 8.60 -4.05 18.13
N LEU A 191 8.63 -5.06 19.01
CA LEU A 191 9.69 -5.22 20.00
C LEU A 191 11.07 -5.43 19.35
N PHE A 192 11.13 -5.98 18.14
CA PHE A 192 12.38 -6.10 17.39
C PHE A 192 12.98 -4.74 17.02
N ALA A 193 12.23 -3.65 17.11
CA ALA A 193 12.78 -2.31 16.97
C ALA A 193 13.81 -1.97 18.06
N LEU A 194 13.74 -2.63 19.21
CA LEU A 194 14.74 -2.47 20.27
C LEU A 194 16.13 -2.99 19.84
N ALA A 195 16.17 -3.97 18.94
CA ALA A 195 17.39 -4.50 18.35
C ALA A 195 17.91 -3.65 17.16
N ALA A 196 17.09 -2.72 16.66
CA ALA A 196 17.51 -1.83 15.57
C ALA A 196 18.55 -0.82 16.08
N PRO A 197 19.58 -0.50 15.26
CA PRO A 197 20.64 0.42 15.66
C PRO A 197 20.06 1.79 16.06
N ALA A 198 20.59 2.31 17.15
CA ALA A 198 20.19 3.63 17.67
C ALA A 198 20.87 4.72 16.85
N GLN A 199 20.29 5.06 15.72
CA GLN A 199 20.80 6.15 14.88
C GLN A 199 20.56 7.49 15.55
N SER A 200 21.62 8.27 15.72
CA SER A 200 21.50 9.67 16.12
C SER A 200 21.02 10.47 14.91
N MET A 201 19.76 10.83 14.89
CA MET A 201 19.25 11.76 13.88
C MET A 201 18.69 12.97 14.61
N ILE A 202 19.38 14.06 14.49
CA ILE A 202 18.83 15.39 14.72
C ILE A 202 18.83 16.01 13.33
N SER A 203 17.65 16.30 12.81
CA SER A 203 17.55 17.05 11.56
C SER A 203 18.12 18.46 11.83
N GLU A 204 19.08 18.88 11.03
CA GLU A 204 19.59 20.26 11.05
C GLU A 204 18.54 21.25 10.52
N HIS A 205 17.45 20.76 9.94
CA HIS A 205 16.40 21.56 9.32
C HIS A 205 15.20 21.74 10.24
N THR A 206 14.64 22.93 10.23
CA THR A 206 13.37 23.21 10.92
C THR A 206 12.19 22.52 10.18
N PRO A 207 11.06 22.22 10.87
CA PRO A 207 9.86 21.70 10.23
C PRO A 207 9.39 22.54 9.04
N ARG A 208 9.54 23.87 9.12
CA ARG A 208 9.15 24.80 8.06
C ARG A 208 10.04 24.67 6.82
N GLU A 209 11.34 24.55 7.01
CA GLU A 209 12.30 24.33 5.91
C GLU A 209 12.08 23.00 5.23
N THR A 210 11.79 21.95 6.00
CA THR A 210 11.46 20.62 5.47
C THR A 210 10.16 20.63 4.67
N ALA A 211 9.11 21.29 5.17
CA ALA A 211 7.86 21.45 4.44
C ALA A 211 8.05 22.27 3.14
N ALA A 212 8.82 23.35 3.20
CA ALA A 212 9.15 24.14 2.01
C ALA A 212 9.95 23.35 0.98
N ARG A 213 10.88 22.49 1.42
CA ARG A 213 11.64 21.60 0.54
C ARG A 213 10.73 20.56 -0.13
N ILE A 214 9.87 19.89 0.63
CA ILE A 214 8.90 18.93 0.08
C ILE A 214 8.01 19.61 -0.95
N TRP A 215 7.50 20.80 -0.65
CA TRP A 215 6.69 21.57 -1.58
C TRP A 215 7.45 21.96 -2.85
N SER A 216 8.69 22.39 -2.72
CA SER A 216 9.55 22.71 -3.87
C SER A 216 9.83 21.48 -4.73
N GLU A 217 10.08 20.31 -4.12
CA GLU A 217 10.29 19.05 -4.81
C GLU A 217 9.01 18.57 -5.52
N PHE A 218 7.87 18.67 -4.84
CA PHE A 218 6.56 18.40 -5.44
C PHE A 218 6.33 19.27 -6.68
N LYS A 219 6.49 20.59 -6.53
CA LYS A 219 6.32 21.53 -7.63
C LYS A 219 7.30 21.25 -8.77
N SER A 220 8.57 21.02 -8.50
CA SER A 220 9.58 20.73 -9.53
C SER A 220 9.33 19.40 -10.25
N THR A 221 8.67 18.44 -9.61
CA THR A 221 8.38 17.12 -10.16
C THR A 221 7.12 17.14 -11.02
N PHE A 222 6.04 17.75 -10.52
CA PHE A 222 4.71 17.65 -11.12
C PHE A 222 4.29 18.89 -11.93
N TRP A 223 4.91 20.05 -11.71
CA TRP A 223 4.56 21.30 -12.41
C TRP A 223 5.24 21.41 -13.77
N ARG A 224 5.27 20.30 -14.52
CA ARG A 224 5.78 20.26 -15.90
C ARG A 224 4.74 19.56 -16.76
N TRP A 225 4.53 20.07 -17.96
CA TRP A 225 3.59 19.45 -18.90
C TRP A 225 3.96 18.01 -19.26
N GLU A 226 5.27 17.70 -19.31
CA GLU A 226 5.77 16.35 -19.58
C GLU A 226 5.49 15.36 -18.43
N ALA A 227 5.26 15.87 -17.21
CA ALA A 227 4.95 15.07 -16.04
C ALA A 227 3.45 14.70 -15.97
N LEU A 228 2.58 15.51 -16.58
CA LEU A 228 1.13 15.36 -16.48
C LEU A 228 0.62 13.97 -16.89
N PRO A 229 1.04 13.37 -18.03
CA PRO A 229 0.60 12.03 -18.40
C PRO A 229 0.98 10.95 -17.39
N TYR A 230 2.17 11.07 -16.79
CA TYR A 230 2.62 10.14 -15.76
C TYR A 230 1.85 10.35 -14.44
N ALA A 231 1.59 11.60 -14.06
CA ALA A 231 0.78 11.89 -12.87
C ALA A 231 -0.65 11.35 -13.03
N ILE A 232 -1.26 11.52 -14.22
CA ILE A 232 -2.57 10.96 -14.53
C ILE A 232 -2.51 9.43 -14.51
N LEU A 233 -1.48 8.81 -15.07
CA LEU A 233 -1.31 7.35 -15.08
C LEU A 233 -1.18 6.80 -13.66
N VAL A 234 -0.38 7.43 -12.82
CA VAL A 234 -0.14 7.04 -11.42
C VAL A 234 -1.41 7.22 -10.58
N ALA A 235 -2.16 8.30 -10.83
CA ALA A 235 -3.43 8.58 -10.14
C ALA A 235 -4.64 7.89 -10.78
N SER A 236 -4.45 7.12 -11.87
CA SER A 236 -5.53 6.36 -12.51
C SER A 236 -5.88 5.10 -11.71
N PRO A 237 -7.10 4.57 -11.83
CA PRO A 237 -7.50 3.35 -11.12
C PRO A 237 -6.86 2.08 -11.69
N CYS A 238 -6.03 2.22 -12.70
CA CYS A 238 -5.35 1.13 -13.38
C CYS A 238 -4.56 0.28 -12.38
N SER A 239 -5.01 -0.93 -12.10
CA SER A 239 -4.41 -1.82 -11.09
C SER A 239 -4.30 -1.18 -9.69
N SER A 240 -5.35 -0.48 -9.24
CA SER A 240 -5.37 0.21 -7.94
C SER A 240 -5.27 -0.74 -6.75
N GLY A 241 -5.79 -1.95 -6.87
CA GLY A 241 -5.90 -2.90 -5.76
C GLY A 241 -7.11 -2.63 -4.84
N ALA A 242 -8.00 -1.68 -5.17
CA ALA A 242 -9.15 -1.35 -4.34
C ALA A 242 -10.04 -2.56 -4.04
N MET A 243 -10.24 -3.43 -5.02
CA MET A 243 -11.04 -4.64 -4.87
C MET A 243 -10.43 -5.70 -3.94
N ILE A 244 -9.14 -5.64 -3.58
CA ILE A 244 -8.54 -6.58 -2.62
C ILE A 244 -9.35 -6.59 -1.32
N GLY A 245 -9.66 -5.41 -0.79
CA GLY A 245 -10.42 -5.27 0.46
C GLY A 245 -11.91 -5.54 0.32
N LEU A 246 -12.46 -5.54 -0.91
CA LEU A 246 -13.89 -5.70 -1.19
C LEU A 246 -14.25 -7.12 -1.61
N LEU A 247 -13.31 -7.89 -2.18
CA LEU A 247 -13.52 -9.28 -2.57
C LEU A 247 -14.03 -10.16 -1.42
N PRO A 248 -13.45 -10.10 -0.19
CA PRO A 248 -13.96 -10.89 0.94
C PRO A 248 -15.42 -10.62 1.26
N GLU A 249 -15.87 -9.39 1.04
CA GLU A 249 -17.24 -8.97 1.26
C GLU A 249 -18.20 -9.59 0.24
N LEU A 250 -17.83 -9.57 -1.05
CA LEU A 250 -18.64 -10.13 -2.13
C LEU A 250 -18.79 -11.66 -2.05
N ALA A 251 -17.91 -12.34 -1.34
CA ALA A 251 -17.86 -13.80 -1.28
C ALA A 251 -19.21 -14.43 -0.93
N ARG A 252 -19.96 -13.82 0.00
CA ARG A 252 -21.29 -14.30 0.42
C ARG A 252 -22.30 -14.29 -0.72
N ASP A 253 -22.26 -13.27 -1.58
CA ASP A 253 -23.18 -13.11 -2.70
C ASP A 253 -22.91 -14.15 -3.80
N TYR A 254 -21.72 -14.76 -3.79
CA TYR A 254 -21.30 -15.84 -4.69
C TYR A 254 -21.37 -17.22 -4.04
N GLY A 255 -21.91 -17.32 -2.80
CA GLY A 255 -22.06 -18.59 -2.08
C GLY A 255 -20.75 -19.16 -1.53
N VAL A 256 -19.75 -18.30 -1.28
CA VAL A 256 -18.43 -18.66 -0.72
C VAL A 256 -18.43 -18.43 0.79
N ASN A 257 -17.94 -19.41 1.55
CA ASN A 257 -17.89 -19.32 3.01
C ASN A 257 -16.62 -18.63 3.51
N GLY A 258 -16.63 -18.18 4.79
CA GLY A 258 -15.53 -17.43 5.39
C GLY A 258 -14.19 -18.19 5.42
N ALA A 259 -14.20 -19.52 5.59
CA ALA A 259 -12.97 -20.31 5.57
C ALA A 259 -12.31 -20.28 4.17
N GLN A 260 -13.13 -20.44 3.12
CA GLN A 260 -12.65 -20.35 1.74
C GLN A 260 -12.12 -18.97 1.40
N VAL A 261 -12.81 -17.90 1.88
CA VAL A 261 -12.36 -16.51 1.74
C VAL A 261 -11.01 -16.30 2.41
N ALA A 262 -10.86 -16.76 3.65
CA ALA A 262 -9.62 -16.64 4.40
C ALA A 262 -8.43 -17.29 3.67
N TRP A 263 -8.65 -18.45 3.08
CA TRP A 263 -7.62 -19.12 2.29
C TRP A 263 -7.29 -18.36 1.01
N VAL A 264 -8.29 -18.00 0.20
CA VAL A 264 -8.06 -17.43 -1.13
C VAL A 264 -7.58 -15.97 -1.05
N ASN A 265 -8.20 -15.14 -0.21
CA ASN A 265 -7.80 -13.72 -0.09
C ASN A 265 -6.66 -13.52 0.92
N GLY A 266 -6.37 -14.50 1.78
CA GLY A 266 -5.26 -14.48 2.70
C GLY A 266 -4.01 -15.14 2.11
N LEU A 267 -3.74 -16.39 2.54
CA LEU A 267 -2.48 -17.06 2.23
C LEU A 267 -2.25 -17.30 0.73
N VAL A 268 -3.26 -17.82 0.03
CA VAL A 268 -3.16 -18.06 -1.42
C VAL A 268 -3.01 -16.72 -2.16
N GLY A 269 -3.77 -15.71 -1.73
CA GLY A 269 -3.70 -14.37 -2.30
C GLY A 269 -2.30 -13.78 -2.27
N ALA A 270 -1.62 -13.84 -1.12
CA ALA A 270 -0.24 -13.37 -1.01
C ALA A 270 0.74 -14.10 -1.94
N LEU A 271 0.57 -15.42 -2.11
CA LEU A 271 1.38 -16.19 -3.06
C LEU A 271 1.09 -15.78 -4.50
N LEU A 272 -0.18 -15.54 -4.85
CA LEU A 272 -0.59 -15.10 -6.17
C LEU A 272 -0.07 -13.69 -6.49
N GLU A 273 -0.19 -12.75 -5.57
CA GLU A 273 0.37 -11.40 -5.72
C GLU A 273 1.89 -11.44 -5.87
N THR A 274 2.58 -12.27 -5.07
CA THR A 274 4.03 -12.48 -5.18
C THR A 274 4.40 -13.07 -6.54
N ALA A 275 3.70 -14.09 -7.01
CA ALA A 275 3.91 -14.69 -8.32
C ALA A 275 3.64 -13.69 -9.45
N GLY A 276 2.59 -12.87 -9.31
CA GLY A 276 2.29 -11.78 -10.22
C GLY A 276 3.42 -10.74 -10.28
N ALA A 277 3.92 -10.31 -9.13
CA ALA A 277 5.04 -9.37 -9.05
C ALA A 277 6.32 -9.93 -9.69
N LEU A 278 6.62 -11.21 -9.45
CA LEU A 278 7.75 -11.89 -10.09
C LEU A 278 7.57 -12.00 -11.60
N SER A 279 6.34 -12.26 -12.08
CA SER A 279 6.05 -12.36 -13.52
C SER A 279 6.34 -11.05 -14.28
N ALA A 280 6.21 -9.90 -13.61
CA ALA A 280 6.57 -8.62 -14.20
C ALA A 280 8.04 -8.53 -14.62
N SER A 281 8.95 -9.26 -13.95
CA SER A 281 10.36 -9.34 -14.31
C SER A 281 10.62 -10.09 -15.63
N LEU A 282 9.66 -10.88 -16.10
CA LEU A 282 9.74 -11.61 -17.37
C LEU A 282 9.40 -10.73 -18.59
N ILE A 283 8.84 -9.53 -18.33
CA ILE A 283 8.50 -8.59 -19.40
C ILE A 283 9.80 -8.07 -20.04
N PRO A 284 9.96 -8.15 -21.36
CA PRO A 284 11.17 -7.69 -22.01
C PRO A 284 11.44 -6.20 -21.76
N VAL A 285 12.69 -5.83 -21.50
CA VAL A 285 13.12 -4.45 -21.20
C VAL A 285 12.75 -3.46 -22.34
N ARG A 286 12.57 -3.94 -23.58
CA ARG A 286 12.09 -3.13 -24.70
C ARG A 286 10.66 -2.61 -24.55
N VAL A 287 9.86 -3.24 -23.66
CA VAL A 287 8.50 -2.77 -23.35
C VAL A 287 8.59 -1.68 -22.28
N ARG A 288 8.14 -0.48 -22.60
CA ARG A 288 8.14 0.64 -21.66
C ARG A 288 7.22 0.36 -20.47
N ALA A 289 7.65 0.73 -19.28
CA ALA A 289 6.91 0.49 -18.04
C ALA A 289 5.45 1.02 -18.07
N PRO A 290 5.14 2.22 -18.59
CA PRO A 290 3.76 2.69 -18.71
C PRO A 290 2.87 1.80 -19.56
N ILE A 291 3.41 1.23 -20.65
CA ILE A 291 2.66 0.35 -21.55
C ILE A 291 2.38 -0.98 -20.86
N ALA A 292 3.39 -1.57 -20.22
CA ALA A 292 3.22 -2.82 -19.47
C ALA A 292 2.21 -2.66 -18.33
N PHE A 293 2.26 -1.53 -17.62
CA PHE A 293 1.31 -1.20 -16.54
C PHE A 293 -0.13 -1.06 -17.06
N MET A 294 -0.34 -0.37 -18.18
CA MET A 294 -1.67 -0.28 -18.79
C MET A 294 -2.18 -1.64 -19.28
N VAL A 295 -1.32 -2.50 -19.84
CA VAL A 295 -1.72 -3.86 -20.23
C VAL A 295 -2.15 -4.69 -19.02
N ALA A 296 -1.39 -4.62 -17.91
CA ALA A 296 -1.78 -5.27 -16.66
C ALA A 296 -3.14 -4.74 -16.16
N GLY A 297 -3.38 -3.43 -16.26
CA GLY A 297 -4.66 -2.81 -15.93
C GLY A 297 -5.82 -3.29 -16.81
N VAL A 298 -5.60 -3.48 -18.12
CA VAL A 298 -6.63 -4.06 -19.00
C VAL A 298 -6.98 -5.48 -18.59
N VAL A 299 -5.97 -6.32 -18.31
CA VAL A 299 -6.20 -7.70 -17.85
C VAL A 299 -6.93 -7.69 -16.52
N ASN A 300 -6.54 -6.81 -15.60
CA ASN A 300 -7.20 -6.64 -14.30
C ASN A 300 -8.67 -6.22 -14.45
N ALA A 301 -8.97 -5.21 -15.27
CA ALA A 301 -10.35 -4.80 -15.57
C ALA A 301 -11.17 -5.93 -16.23
N ALA A 302 -10.56 -6.74 -17.09
CA ALA A 302 -11.22 -7.89 -17.70
C ALA A 302 -11.59 -8.97 -16.65
N THR A 303 -10.74 -9.19 -15.64
CA THR A 303 -11.06 -10.13 -14.55
C THR A 303 -12.24 -9.65 -13.70
N LEU A 304 -12.34 -8.35 -13.45
CA LEU A 304 -13.47 -7.76 -12.75
C LEU A 304 -14.75 -7.76 -13.60
N ALA A 305 -14.62 -7.55 -14.91
CA ALA A 305 -15.73 -7.71 -15.83
C ALA A 305 -16.26 -9.18 -15.83
N LEU A 306 -15.36 -10.16 -15.75
CA LEU A 306 -15.75 -11.58 -15.60
C LEU A 306 -16.52 -11.79 -14.29
N LEU A 307 -16.09 -11.20 -13.18
CA LEU A 307 -16.78 -11.27 -11.89
C LEU A 307 -18.15 -10.61 -11.96
N SER A 308 -18.28 -9.45 -12.61
CA SER A 308 -19.54 -8.72 -12.74
C SER A 308 -20.56 -9.40 -13.67
N LEU A 309 -20.11 -9.84 -14.85
CA LEU A 309 -20.99 -10.37 -15.90
C LEU A 309 -21.27 -11.85 -15.75
N GLY A 310 -20.40 -12.58 -15.05
CA GLY A 310 -20.53 -14.02 -14.83
C GLY A 310 -21.69 -14.39 -13.89
N PRO A 311 -22.07 -15.66 -13.86
CA PRO A 311 -23.04 -16.15 -12.88
C PRO A 311 -22.47 -16.05 -11.46
N GLN A 312 -23.35 -15.68 -10.50
CA GLN A 312 -22.99 -15.60 -9.08
C GLN A 312 -22.79 -17.01 -8.49
N ARG A 313 -21.64 -17.62 -8.77
CA ARG A 313 -21.26 -18.97 -8.35
C ARG A 313 -19.85 -18.96 -7.76
N PRO A 314 -19.53 -19.84 -6.81
CA PRO A 314 -18.20 -19.95 -6.22
C PRO A 314 -17.07 -20.05 -7.24
N VAL A 315 -17.25 -20.79 -8.32
CA VAL A 315 -16.24 -20.98 -9.37
C VAL A 315 -15.84 -19.64 -10.03
N ILE A 316 -16.82 -18.79 -10.32
CA ILE A 316 -16.56 -17.47 -10.91
C ILE A 316 -15.83 -16.56 -9.92
N TYR A 317 -16.26 -16.59 -8.65
CA TYR A 317 -15.57 -15.85 -7.59
C TYR A 317 -14.09 -16.26 -7.48
N PHE A 318 -13.82 -17.58 -7.38
CA PHE A 318 -12.45 -18.07 -7.25
C PHE A 318 -11.60 -17.76 -8.50
N ALA A 319 -12.12 -18.01 -9.69
CA ALA A 319 -11.40 -17.72 -10.92
C ALA A 319 -11.05 -16.24 -11.04
N SER A 320 -12.02 -15.35 -10.80
CA SER A 320 -11.81 -13.91 -10.86
C SER A 320 -10.86 -13.43 -9.76
N THR A 321 -11.02 -13.91 -8.52
CA THR A 321 -10.16 -13.51 -7.40
C THR A 321 -8.70 -13.93 -7.63
N VAL A 322 -8.46 -15.16 -8.07
CA VAL A 322 -7.11 -15.68 -8.37
C VAL A 322 -6.44 -14.84 -9.46
N LEU A 323 -7.14 -14.59 -10.56
CA LEU A 323 -6.64 -13.79 -11.67
C LEU A 323 -6.43 -12.34 -11.24
N TYR A 324 -7.35 -11.77 -10.46
CA TYR A 324 -7.25 -10.41 -9.95
C TYR A 324 -6.02 -10.23 -9.08
N LEU A 325 -5.83 -11.08 -8.06
CA LEU A 325 -4.70 -10.99 -7.13
C LEU A 325 -3.35 -11.18 -7.84
N PHE A 326 -3.29 -12.11 -8.79
CA PHE A 326 -2.10 -12.27 -9.64
C PHE A 326 -1.80 -11.00 -10.46
N THR A 327 -2.81 -10.44 -11.12
CA THR A 327 -2.62 -9.24 -11.97
C THR A 327 -2.32 -7.99 -11.16
N ILE A 328 -2.86 -7.86 -9.94
CA ILE A 328 -2.51 -6.79 -9.01
C ILE A 328 -1.05 -6.87 -8.59
N GLY A 329 -0.56 -8.07 -8.25
CA GLY A 329 0.86 -8.25 -7.93
C GLY A 329 1.77 -7.78 -9.07
N ALA A 330 1.45 -8.16 -10.31
CA ALA A 330 2.16 -7.66 -11.49
C ALA A 330 2.02 -6.13 -11.62
N GLY A 331 0.83 -5.57 -11.39
CA GLY A 331 0.55 -4.14 -11.41
C GLY A 331 1.43 -3.35 -10.43
N TYR A 332 1.58 -3.81 -9.20
CA TYR A 332 2.44 -3.16 -8.20
C TYR A 332 3.92 -3.13 -8.59
N ALA A 333 4.43 -4.23 -9.16
CA ALA A 333 5.80 -4.27 -9.65
C ALA A 333 6.01 -3.32 -10.85
N LEU A 334 5.06 -3.30 -11.78
CA LEU A 334 5.09 -2.42 -12.95
C LEU A 334 4.89 -0.94 -12.58
N PHE A 335 4.08 -0.64 -11.57
CA PHE A 335 3.94 0.71 -11.01
C PHE A 335 5.28 1.27 -10.53
N THR A 336 6.07 0.45 -9.83
CA THR A 336 7.42 0.84 -9.43
C THR A 336 8.28 1.18 -10.66
N GLY A 337 8.18 0.41 -11.75
CA GLY A 337 8.84 0.71 -13.01
C GLY A 337 8.40 2.04 -13.62
N VAL A 338 7.09 2.34 -13.59
CA VAL A 338 6.54 3.64 -14.05
C VAL A 338 7.09 4.78 -13.20
N ALA A 339 7.13 4.62 -11.88
CA ALA A 339 7.67 5.63 -10.96
C ALA A 339 9.15 5.91 -11.26
N LEU A 340 9.95 4.87 -11.45
CA LEU A 340 11.38 5.00 -11.77
C LEU A 340 11.61 5.62 -13.15
N GLU A 341 10.84 5.24 -14.17
CA GLU A 341 10.92 5.86 -15.52
C GLU A 341 10.55 7.35 -15.47
N PHE A 342 9.54 7.70 -14.67
CA PHE A 342 9.13 9.08 -14.47
C PHE A 342 10.20 9.93 -13.75
N LEU A 343 10.87 9.35 -12.75
CA LEU A 343 11.94 10.04 -12.01
C LEU A 343 13.21 10.28 -12.84
N GLY A 344 13.41 9.52 -13.91
CA GLY A 344 14.43 9.80 -14.92
C GLY A 344 15.84 9.92 -14.39
N GLY A 345 16.35 8.97 -13.61
CA GLY A 345 17.77 8.95 -13.18
C GLY A 345 18.21 10.18 -12.37
N SER A 346 17.29 10.98 -11.84
CA SER A 346 17.58 12.20 -11.09
C SER A 346 18.20 11.86 -9.73
N GLY A 347 19.49 12.18 -9.59
CA GLY A 347 20.33 11.97 -8.39
C GLY A 347 19.71 12.37 -7.05
N LYS A 348 20.43 12.98 -6.19
CA LYS A 348 20.28 13.30 -4.74
C LYS A 348 18.88 13.46 -4.07
N SER A 349 17.75 13.64 -4.80
CA SER A 349 16.40 13.79 -4.23
C SER A 349 15.42 12.67 -4.61
N GLY A 350 15.92 11.51 -5.02
CA GLY A 350 15.08 10.40 -5.50
C GLY A 350 14.09 9.84 -4.47
N SER A 351 14.44 9.80 -3.18
CA SER A 351 13.60 9.18 -2.14
C SER A 351 12.33 9.99 -1.85
N SER A 352 12.44 11.32 -1.68
CA SER A 352 11.26 12.17 -1.42
C SER A 352 10.30 12.18 -2.61
N ARG A 353 10.84 12.27 -3.83
CA ARG A 353 10.02 12.22 -5.05
C ARG A 353 9.33 10.88 -5.21
N TYR A 354 10.03 9.78 -4.92
CA TYR A 354 9.44 8.45 -4.93
C TYR A 354 8.30 8.32 -3.89
N ALA A 355 8.49 8.84 -2.68
CA ALA A 355 7.46 8.85 -1.66
C ALA A 355 6.20 9.61 -2.11
N ILE A 356 6.37 10.75 -2.80
CA ILE A 356 5.24 11.51 -3.36
C ILE A 356 4.51 10.69 -4.44
N ILE A 357 5.24 10.06 -5.37
CA ILE A 357 4.64 9.26 -6.43
C ILE A 357 3.89 8.06 -5.84
N ASN A 358 4.49 7.39 -4.87
CA ASN A 358 3.86 6.26 -4.20
C ASN A 358 2.59 6.68 -3.43
N SER A 359 2.59 7.86 -2.79
CA SER A 359 1.39 8.43 -2.18
C SER A 359 0.29 8.70 -3.20
N LEU A 360 0.65 9.26 -4.36
CA LEU A 360 -0.31 9.46 -5.46
C LEU A 360 -0.90 8.14 -5.94
N GLY A 361 -0.10 7.06 -5.98
CA GLY A 361 -0.54 5.71 -6.31
C GLY A 361 -1.54 5.11 -5.31
N ASN A 362 -1.58 5.59 -4.08
CA ASN A 362 -2.56 5.18 -3.08
C ASN A 362 -3.91 5.93 -3.19
N ILE A 363 -3.95 7.08 -3.88
CA ILE A 363 -5.19 7.84 -4.09
C ILE A 363 -6.26 7.00 -4.80
N PRO A 364 -5.93 6.25 -5.89
CA PRO A 364 -6.88 5.38 -6.56
C PRO A 364 -7.52 4.33 -5.64
N VAL A 365 -6.78 3.77 -4.71
CA VAL A 365 -7.32 2.82 -3.72
C VAL A 365 -8.50 3.45 -2.97
N VAL A 366 -8.31 4.68 -2.49
CA VAL A 366 -9.32 5.39 -1.68
C VAL A 366 -10.57 5.70 -2.49
N TYR A 367 -10.43 6.38 -3.64
CA TYR A 367 -11.61 6.79 -4.40
C TYR A 367 -12.29 5.61 -5.09
N MET A 368 -11.53 4.58 -5.52
CA MET A 368 -12.14 3.38 -6.12
C MET A 368 -12.88 2.54 -5.09
N THR A 369 -12.32 2.31 -3.90
CA THR A 369 -13.05 1.63 -2.82
C THR A 369 -14.40 2.30 -2.55
N TRP A 370 -14.45 3.64 -2.56
CA TRP A 370 -15.71 4.39 -2.40
C TRP A 370 -16.65 4.23 -3.61
N LEU A 371 -16.13 4.34 -4.84
CA LEU A 371 -16.92 4.18 -6.07
C LEU A 371 -17.49 2.77 -6.19
N ASP A 372 -16.71 1.75 -5.87
CA ASP A 372 -17.10 0.34 -5.91
C ASP A 372 -18.23 0.06 -4.90
N GLY A 373 -18.12 0.66 -3.70
CA GLY A 373 -19.20 0.63 -2.72
C GLY A 373 -20.49 1.30 -3.24
N ARG A 374 -20.36 2.42 -3.98
CA ARG A 374 -21.52 3.05 -4.66
C ARG A 374 -22.08 2.15 -5.76
N GLY A 375 -21.19 1.49 -6.52
CA GLY A 375 -21.58 0.49 -7.52
C GLY A 375 -22.42 -0.63 -6.90
N TYR A 376 -22.01 -1.15 -5.74
CA TYR A 376 -22.80 -2.12 -5.00
C TYR A 376 -24.17 -1.58 -4.58
N ALA A 377 -24.20 -0.37 -4.01
CA ALA A 377 -25.44 0.23 -3.52
C ALA A 377 -26.49 0.45 -4.64
N HIS A 378 -26.06 0.71 -5.89
CA HIS A 378 -26.97 0.94 -7.00
C HIS A 378 -27.32 -0.29 -7.82
N TRP A 379 -26.36 -1.23 -7.97
CA TRP A 379 -26.50 -2.38 -8.89
C TRP A 379 -26.24 -3.72 -8.20
N GLY A 380 -26.16 -3.74 -6.86
CA GLY A 380 -25.92 -4.96 -6.08
C GLY A 380 -24.53 -5.55 -6.29
N PRO A 381 -24.37 -6.86 -6.01
CA PRO A 381 -23.05 -7.52 -6.03
C PRO A 381 -22.29 -7.42 -7.36
N ARG A 382 -23.00 -7.30 -8.48
CA ARG A 382 -22.40 -7.11 -9.81
C ARG A 382 -21.90 -5.70 -10.05
N GLY A 383 -22.51 -4.73 -9.37
CA GLY A 383 -22.18 -3.31 -9.54
C GLY A 383 -20.80 -2.93 -9.01
N MET A 384 -20.35 -3.58 -7.95
CA MET A 384 -19.05 -3.31 -7.35
C MET A 384 -17.91 -3.59 -8.34
N PRO A 385 -17.73 -4.81 -8.86
CA PRO A 385 -16.67 -5.09 -9.84
C PRO A 385 -16.92 -4.42 -11.20
N ALA A 386 -18.18 -4.12 -11.55
CA ALA A 386 -18.50 -3.35 -12.76
C ALA A 386 -17.98 -1.92 -12.69
N ALA A 387 -18.12 -1.25 -11.54
CA ALA A 387 -17.66 0.11 -11.35
C ALA A 387 -16.14 0.20 -11.53
N ASP A 388 -15.37 -0.68 -10.88
CA ASP A 388 -13.91 -0.71 -11.03
C ASP A 388 -13.49 -1.02 -12.47
N ALA A 389 -14.06 -2.07 -13.08
CA ALA A 389 -13.75 -2.44 -14.47
C ALA A 389 -14.02 -1.30 -15.44
N LEU A 390 -15.16 -0.61 -15.31
CA LEU A 390 -15.56 0.48 -16.19
C LEU A 390 -14.64 1.69 -16.05
N VAL A 391 -14.40 2.15 -14.82
CA VAL A 391 -13.56 3.33 -14.55
C VAL A 391 -12.11 3.06 -14.98
N SER A 392 -11.60 1.85 -14.72
CA SER A 392 -10.28 1.42 -15.17
C SER A 392 -10.19 1.40 -16.70
N ALA A 393 -11.16 0.80 -17.39
CA ALA A 393 -11.17 0.72 -18.85
C ALA A 393 -11.26 2.12 -19.50
N VAL A 394 -12.11 3.02 -18.98
CA VAL A 394 -12.24 4.40 -19.47
C VAL A 394 -10.92 5.16 -19.27
N SER A 395 -10.30 5.04 -18.09
CA SER A 395 -9.03 5.70 -17.80
C SER A 395 -7.91 5.24 -18.73
N ILE A 396 -7.82 3.93 -18.98
CA ILE A 396 -6.84 3.36 -19.92
C ILE A 396 -7.10 3.86 -21.34
N ALA A 397 -8.34 3.87 -21.80
CA ALA A 397 -8.70 4.35 -23.12
C ALA A 397 -8.30 5.82 -23.32
N LEU A 398 -8.56 6.67 -22.35
CA LEU A 398 -8.17 8.09 -22.36
C LEU A 398 -6.64 8.26 -22.39
N LEU A 399 -5.91 7.48 -21.60
CA LEU A 399 -4.45 7.51 -21.59
C LEU A 399 -3.86 7.03 -22.93
N LEU A 400 -4.39 5.96 -23.50
CA LEU A 400 -3.95 5.46 -24.80
C LEU A 400 -4.23 6.48 -25.92
N ALA A 401 -5.40 7.12 -25.90
CA ALA A 401 -5.74 8.20 -26.83
C ALA A 401 -4.74 9.36 -26.68
N HIS A 402 -4.46 9.81 -25.46
CA HIS A 402 -3.48 10.88 -25.19
C HIS A 402 -2.09 10.54 -25.75
N PHE A 403 -1.57 9.32 -25.47
CA PHE A 403 -0.27 8.89 -25.98
C PHE A 403 -0.24 8.76 -27.51
N ALA A 404 -1.33 8.34 -28.14
CA ALA A 404 -1.44 8.28 -29.62
C ALA A 404 -1.39 9.68 -30.24
N PHE A 405 -2.12 10.65 -29.70
CA PHE A 405 -2.14 12.03 -30.19
C PHE A 405 -0.78 12.73 -29.99
N SER A 406 -0.15 12.55 -28.85
CA SER A 406 1.18 13.13 -28.54
C SER A 406 2.28 12.64 -29.48
N ARG A 407 2.18 11.41 -30.01
CA ARG A 407 3.13 10.89 -31.02
C ARG A 407 2.93 11.52 -32.41
N ARG A 408 1.70 11.77 -32.84
CA ARG A 408 1.39 12.38 -34.14
C ARG A 408 1.90 13.82 -34.23
N GLY A 409 1.82 14.60 -33.14
CA GLY A 409 2.34 15.96 -33.10
C GLY A 409 3.87 16.06 -33.26
N LYS A 410 4.63 15.06 -32.80
CA LYS A 410 6.10 15.02 -32.95
C LYS A 410 6.58 14.57 -34.34
N THR A 411 5.79 13.79 -35.06
CA THR A 411 6.12 13.39 -36.45
C THR A 411 5.80 14.50 -37.45
N GLY A 412 4.78 15.31 -37.22
CA GLY A 412 4.43 16.43 -38.10
C GLY A 412 5.44 17.59 -38.10
N SER A 413 6.15 17.82 -36.96
CA SER A 413 7.17 18.88 -36.87
C SER A 413 8.53 18.50 -37.49
N ARG A 414 8.79 17.21 -37.76
CA ARG A 414 10.01 16.73 -38.43
C ARG A 414 9.94 16.70 -39.96
N SER A 415 8.76 16.85 -40.53
CA SER A 415 8.56 16.89 -41.99
C SER A 415 8.53 18.32 -42.55
N SER A 416 8.68 19.33 -41.71
CA SER A 416 8.69 20.76 -42.08
C SER A 416 10.05 21.44 -41.84
N GLN A 417 11.10 20.68 -41.61
CA GLN A 417 12.51 21.10 -41.65
C GLN A 417 13.24 20.30 -42.73
#